data_88003ed08f18cd30b7fb56476384abd0
#
_entry.id   88003ed08f18cd30b7fb56476384abd0
#
_cell.length_a   1.000
_cell.length_b   1.000
_cell.length_c   1.000
_cell.angle_alpha   90.00
_cell.angle_beta   90.00
_cell.angle_gamma   90.00
#
_symmetry.space_group_name_H-M   'P 1'
#
loop_
_entity.id
_entity.type
_entity.pdbx_description
1 polymer ?
#
loop_
_entity_poly.entity_id
_entity_poly.type
_entity_poly.pdbx_seq_one_letter_code
_entity_poly.pdbx_strand_id
1 'polypeptide(L)'
;QMCIRDRNNPWFMILTLIGSFGSLGLVYWKRHNHPTNLYMLGLFTSVESVALGTLVSFLDQTIVLKAIIVTAFIFLGLTLFTLQSKYDFSHMGTWLYWSLLILVGTGLVQMFFPYNHLFELAYSIVGCFVFSGYVIYDTWLLQRRLSPDDWVLANVSLYLDIVNLFVSILRLMNGSSDE
;
A
#
# COMPACT_ATOMS: atom_id res chain seq x y z
N GLN A 1 -0.22 -8.70 27.10
CA GLN A 1 0.76 -9.82 27.10
C GLN A 1 0.96 -10.44 25.72
N MET A 2 0.03 -10.29 24.78
CA MET A 2 0.15 -10.81 23.41
C MET A 2 1.15 -9.99 22.56
N CYS A 3 1.17 -8.66 22.70
CA CYS A 3 2.03 -7.75 21.91
C CYS A 3 3.55 -7.90 22.18
N ILE A 4 3.96 -8.41 23.35
CA ILE A 4 5.39 -8.55 23.70
C ILE A 4 6.01 -9.77 23.02
N ARG A 5 5.20 -10.80 22.72
CA ARG A 5 5.67 -12.04 22.09
C ARG A 5 5.93 -11.87 20.58
N ASP A 6 5.19 -10.96 19.92
CA ASP A 6 5.34 -10.70 18.47
C ASP A 6 6.57 -9.84 18.16
N ARG A 7 6.97 -8.96 19.07
CA ARG A 7 8.13 -8.07 18.90
C ARG A 7 9.48 -8.80 18.80
N ASN A 8 9.57 -10.03 19.32
CA ASN A 8 10.80 -10.81 19.33
C ASN A 8 10.83 -11.95 18.29
N ASN A 9 9.85 -12.03 17.39
CA ASN A 9 9.75 -13.16 16.46
C ASN A 9 9.79 -12.70 15.00
N PRO A 10 11.01 -12.58 14.38
CA PRO A 10 11.16 -12.16 13.00
C PRO A 10 10.43 -13.07 12.01
N TRP A 11 10.16 -14.31 12.40
CA TRP A 11 9.39 -15.28 11.60
C TRP A 11 7.96 -14.85 11.34
N PHE A 12 7.33 -14.13 12.28
CA PHE A 12 5.97 -13.64 12.10
C PHE A 12 5.91 -12.58 10.98
N MET A 13 6.88 -11.67 10.93
CA MET A 13 6.98 -10.68 9.85
C MET A 13 7.21 -11.34 8.49
N ILE A 14 8.09 -12.34 8.44
CA ILE A 14 8.36 -13.10 7.21
C ILE A 14 7.10 -13.87 6.78
N LEU A 15 6.40 -14.48 7.71
CA LEU A 15 5.18 -15.24 7.44
C LEU A 15 4.05 -14.35 6.90
N THR A 16 3.85 -13.16 7.48
CA THR A 16 2.86 -12.19 6.99
C THR A 16 3.23 -11.67 5.60
N LEU A 17 4.51 -11.38 5.35
CA LEU A 17 5.00 -10.95 4.04
C LEU A 17 4.75 -12.03 2.96
N ILE A 18 5.13 -13.27 3.25
CA ILE A 18 4.88 -14.41 2.33
C ILE A 18 3.37 -14.61 2.14
N GLY A 19 2.58 -14.48 3.20
CA GLY A 19 1.13 -14.58 3.17
C GLY A 19 0.50 -13.51 2.28
N SER A 20 0.96 -12.27 2.38
CA SER A 20 0.49 -11.15 1.56
C SER A 20 0.77 -11.38 0.07
N PHE A 21 2.00 -11.68 -0.29
CA PHE A 21 2.35 -11.98 -1.69
C PHE A 21 1.67 -13.25 -2.21
N GLY A 22 1.57 -14.30 -1.40
CA GLY A 22 0.90 -15.55 -1.77
C GLY A 22 -0.60 -15.34 -2.00
N SER A 23 -1.28 -14.64 -1.10
CA SER A 23 -2.72 -14.35 -1.23
C SER A 23 -3.00 -13.41 -2.41
N LEU A 24 -2.14 -12.41 -2.64
CA LEU A 24 -2.22 -11.53 -3.81
C LEU A 24 -2.11 -12.34 -5.12
N GLY A 25 -1.13 -13.26 -5.20
CA GLY A 25 -0.97 -14.16 -6.35
C GLY A 25 -2.20 -15.04 -6.60
N LEU A 26 -2.83 -15.56 -5.53
CA LEU A 26 -4.06 -16.35 -5.61
C LEU A 26 -5.25 -15.51 -6.12
N VAL A 27 -5.40 -14.26 -5.64
CA VAL A 27 -6.43 -13.34 -6.13
C VAL A 27 -6.24 -13.09 -7.62
N TYR A 28 -4.99 -12.81 -8.04
CA TYR A 28 -4.67 -12.55 -9.44
C TYR A 28 -4.96 -13.77 -10.34
N TRP A 29 -4.62 -14.96 -9.88
CA TRP A 29 -4.86 -16.20 -10.62
C TRP A 29 -6.35 -16.54 -10.76
N LYS A 30 -7.16 -16.30 -9.71
CA LYS A 30 -8.58 -16.66 -9.67
C LYS A 30 -9.53 -15.48 -9.95
N ARG A 31 -9.01 -14.33 -10.38
CA ARG A 31 -9.77 -13.07 -10.54
C ARG A 31 -11.04 -13.19 -11.38
N HIS A 32 -11.07 -14.06 -12.40
CA HIS A 32 -12.21 -14.25 -13.29
C HIS A 32 -13.17 -15.37 -12.85
N ASN A 33 -12.85 -16.14 -11.82
CA ASN A 33 -13.63 -17.30 -11.41
C ASN A 33 -14.55 -16.93 -10.23
N HIS A 34 -15.79 -16.54 -10.53
CA HIS A 34 -16.81 -16.34 -9.50
C HIS A 34 -17.37 -17.70 -9.04
N PRO A 35 -17.60 -17.96 -7.71
CA PRO A 35 -17.41 -17.07 -6.55
C PRO A 35 -16.01 -17.16 -5.90
N THR A 36 -15.08 -17.94 -6.46
CA THR A 36 -13.75 -18.18 -5.86
C THR A 36 -12.94 -16.90 -5.70
N ASN A 37 -13.09 -15.94 -6.62
CA ASN A 37 -12.43 -14.64 -6.57
C ASN A 37 -12.80 -13.85 -5.30
N LEU A 38 -14.05 -13.93 -4.84
CA LEU A 38 -14.50 -13.27 -3.60
C LEU A 38 -13.84 -13.89 -2.35
N TYR A 39 -13.73 -15.21 -2.30
CA TYR A 39 -13.05 -15.88 -1.19
C TYR A 39 -11.56 -15.54 -1.14
N MET A 40 -10.89 -15.47 -2.30
CA MET A 40 -9.49 -15.09 -2.39
C MET A 40 -9.28 -13.62 -2.02
N LEU A 41 -10.18 -12.73 -2.43
CA LEU A 41 -10.16 -11.33 -2.03
C LEU A 41 -10.33 -11.18 -0.52
N GLY A 42 -11.28 -11.90 0.08
CA GLY A 42 -11.48 -11.93 1.53
C GLY A 42 -10.26 -12.45 2.30
N LEU A 43 -9.63 -13.52 1.79
CA LEU A 43 -8.39 -14.04 2.36
C LEU A 43 -7.26 -13.01 2.32
N PHE A 44 -7.05 -12.38 1.15
CA PHE A 44 -6.05 -11.34 0.97
C PHE A 44 -6.28 -10.16 1.94
N THR A 45 -7.50 -9.64 2.01
CA THR A 45 -7.86 -8.55 2.92
C THR A 45 -7.62 -8.91 4.38
N SER A 46 -7.92 -10.17 4.77
CA SER A 46 -7.68 -10.64 6.14
C SER A 46 -6.20 -10.69 6.48
N VAL A 47 -5.35 -11.19 5.57
CA VAL A 47 -3.90 -11.25 5.75
C VAL A 47 -3.31 -9.83 5.85
N GLU A 48 -3.71 -8.92 4.96
CA GLU A 48 -3.27 -7.53 4.99
C GLU A 48 -3.72 -6.80 6.26
N SER A 49 -4.94 -7.08 6.75
CA SER A 49 -5.44 -6.50 8.01
C SER A 49 -4.58 -6.91 9.21
N VAL A 50 -4.13 -8.17 9.26
CA VAL A 50 -3.22 -8.66 10.30
C VAL A 50 -1.86 -7.97 10.19
N ALA A 51 -1.31 -7.86 8.98
CA ALA A 51 -0.02 -7.21 8.74
C ALA A 51 -0.06 -5.73 9.14
N LEU A 52 -1.08 -4.99 8.72
CA LEU A 52 -1.28 -3.58 9.08
C LEU A 52 -1.54 -3.41 10.58
N GLY A 53 -2.40 -4.23 11.16
CA GLY A 53 -2.69 -4.19 12.59
C GLY A 53 -1.43 -4.39 13.44
N THR A 54 -0.56 -5.31 13.03
CA THR A 54 0.74 -5.52 13.67
C THR A 54 1.63 -4.29 13.53
N LEU A 55 1.75 -3.72 12.33
CA LEU A 55 2.55 -2.51 12.09
C LEU A 55 2.09 -1.35 12.98
N VAL A 56 0.78 -1.08 13.00
CA VAL A 56 0.17 0.04 13.72
C VAL A 56 0.27 -0.13 15.24
N SER A 57 0.27 -1.38 15.75
CA SER A 57 0.32 -1.67 17.19
C SER A 57 1.61 -1.18 17.88
N PHE A 58 2.66 -0.90 17.13
CA PHE A 58 3.93 -0.38 17.65
C PHE A 58 4.03 1.15 17.66
N LEU A 59 3.02 1.85 17.12
CA LEU A 59 3.03 3.29 16.92
C LEU A 59 2.04 4.00 17.84
N ASP A 60 2.27 5.29 18.03
CA ASP A 60 1.36 6.14 18.82
C ASP A 60 0.00 6.25 18.12
N GLN A 61 -1.07 6.01 18.86
CA GLN A 61 -2.46 6.08 18.35
C GLN A 61 -2.77 7.44 17.72
N THR A 62 -2.22 8.53 18.27
CA THR A 62 -2.43 9.88 17.75
C THR A 62 -1.82 10.05 16.36
N ILE A 63 -0.62 9.50 16.13
CA ILE A 63 0.06 9.53 14.84
C ILE A 63 -0.72 8.70 13.82
N VAL A 64 -1.16 7.50 14.22
CA VAL A 64 -1.95 6.61 13.38
C VAL A 64 -3.25 7.27 12.93
N LEU A 65 -3.99 7.89 13.86
CA LEU A 65 -5.24 8.57 13.54
C LEU A 65 -5.03 9.74 12.57
N LYS A 66 -4.00 10.55 12.81
CA LYS A 66 -3.63 11.63 11.89
C LYS A 66 -3.28 11.10 10.50
N ALA A 67 -2.49 10.03 10.42
CA ALA A 67 -2.12 9.40 9.15
C ALA A 67 -3.34 8.88 8.38
N ILE A 68 -4.31 8.26 9.07
CA ILE A 68 -5.58 7.81 8.45
C ILE A 68 -6.33 8.99 7.85
N ILE A 69 -6.50 10.08 8.60
CA ILE A 69 -7.24 11.26 8.15
C ILE A 69 -6.54 11.88 6.94
N VAL A 70 -5.22 12.09 6.99
CA VAL A 70 -4.45 12.67 5.89
C VAL A 70 -4.53 11.80 4.65
N THR A 71 -4.36 10.48 4.80
CA THR A 71 -4.47 9.52 3.69
C THR A 71 -5.84 9.58 3.04
N ALA A 72 -6.91 9.61 3.84
CA ALA A 72 -8.28 9.69 3.32
C ALA A 72 -8.50 10.98 2.51
N PHE A 73 -8.02 12.12 3.00
CA PHE A 73 -8.12 13.40 2.29
C PHE A 73 -7.35 13.39 0.97
N ILE A 74 -6.11 12.89 0.97
CA ILE A 74 -5.29 12.80 -0.24
C ILE A 74 -5.95 11.85 -1.24
N PHE A 75 -6.35 10.66 -0.80
CA PHE A 75 -7.00 9.66 -1.67
C PHE A 75 -8.28 10.22 -2.30
N LEU A 76 -9.19 10.78 -1.51
CA LEU A 76 -10.43 11.37 -2.02
C LEU A 76 -10.16 12.53 -2.96
N GLY A 77 -9.24 13.42 -2.62
CA GLY A 77 -8.87 14.57 -3.44
C GLY A 77 -8.30 14.14 -4.80
N LEU A 78 -7.37 13.19 -4.81
CA LEU A 78 -6.75 12.68 -6.03
C LEU A 78 -7.75 11.90 -6.90
N THR A 79 -8.61 11.10 -6.27
CA THR A 79 -9.67 10.37 -6.97
C THR A 79 -10.65 11.33 -7.64
N LEU A 80 -11.16 12.34 -6.92
CA LEU A 80 -12.06 13.35 -7.48
C LEU A 80 -11.40 14.16 -8.59
N PHE A 81 -10.15 14.55 -8.41
CA PHE A 81 -9.36 15.22 -9.44
C PHE A 81 -9.27 14.37 -10.71
N THR A 82 -8.95 13.09 -10.57
CA THR A 82 -8.78 12.17 -11.71
C THR A 82 -10.10 11.93 -12.43
N LEU A 83 -11.20 11.74 -11.70
CA LEU A 83 -12.53 11.54 -12.27
C LEU A 83 -13.01 12.75 -13.09
N GLN A 84 -12.64 13.96 -12.69
CA GLN A 84 -13.00 15.19 -13.39
C GLN A 84 -12.01 15.56 -14.52
N SER A 85 -10.81 14.97 -14.50
CA SER A 85 -9.75 15.28 -15.44
C SER A 85 -10.04 14.69 -16.82
N LYS A 86 -9.73 15.50 -17.85
CA LYS A 86 -9.76 15.07 -19.26
C LYS A 86 -8.39 14.60 -19.76
N TYR A 87 -7.37 14.67 -18.90
CA TYR A 87 -6.01 14.27 -19.25
C TYR A 87 -5.89 12.76 -19.44
N ASP A 88 -5.00 12.36 -20.34
CA ASP A 88 -4.62 10.97 -20.55
C ASP A 88 -3.38 10.65 -19.69
N PHE A 89 -3.59 9.86 -18.65
CA PHE A 89 -2.53 9.46 -17.72
C PHE A 89 -1.83 8.14 -18.15
N SER A 90 -2.07 7.64 -19.36
CA SER A 90 -1.49 6.38 -19.85
C SER A 90 0.04 6.32 -19.77
N HIS A 91 0.71 7.44 -19.98
CA HIS A 91 2.17 7.54 -19.93
C HIS A 91 2.75 7.40 -18.51
N MET A 92 1.94 7.65 -17.48
CA MET A 92 2.39 7.53 -16.10
C MET A 92 2.69 6.08 -15.69
N GLY A 93 2.03 5.09 -16.29
CA GLY A 93 2.20 3.69 -15.93
C GLY A 93 3.64 3.19 -16.00
N THR A 94 4.39 3.56 -17.04
CA THR A 94 5.80 3.18 -17.20
C THR A 94 6.68 3.80 -16.11
N TRP A 95 6.49 5.09 -15.82
CA TRP A 95 7.22 5.78 -14.77
C TRP A 95 6.94 5.22 -13.38
N LEU A 96 5.68 4.98 -13.09
CA LEU A 96 5.24 4.42 -11.81
C LEU A 96 5.79 3.01 -11.61
N TYR A 97 5.79 2.18 -12.66
CA TYR A 97 6.35 0.83 -12.60
C TYR A 97 7.84 0.84 -12.19
N TRP A 98 8.67 1.68 -12.84
CA TRP A 98 10.08 1.80 -12.47
C TRP A 98 10.27 2.38 -11.07
N SER A 99 9.48 3.38 -10.70
CA SER A 99 9.52 3.98 -9.37
C SER A 99 9.17 2.95 -8.28
N LEU A 100 8.18 2.09 -8.53
CA LEU A 100 7.80 1.01 -7.61
C LEU A 100 8.94 -0.01 -7.46
N LEU A 101 9.56 -0.42 -8.56
CA LEU A 101 10.70 -1.34 -8.51
C LEU A 101 11.86 -0.76 -7.69
N ILE A 102 12.15 0.53 -7.87
CA ILE A 102 13.17 1.23 -7.08
C ILE A 102 12.78 1.25 -5.60
N LEU A 103 11.53 1.60 -5.27
CA LEU A 103 11.04 1.60 -3.89
C LEU A 103 11.14 0.22 -3.25
N VAL A 104 10.65 -0.82 -3.92
CA VAL A 104 10.72 -2.20 -3.40
C VAL A 104 12.16 -2.65 -3.24
N GLY A 105 13.01 -2.42 -4.24
CA GLY A 105 14.43 -2.77 -4.19
C GLY A 105 15.16 -2.04 -3.06
N THR A 106 14.90 -0.75 -2.91
CA THR A 106 15.49 0.08 -1.83
C THR A 106 15.00 -0.39 -0.46
N GLY A 107 13.71 -0.71 -0.32
CA GLY A 107 13.15 -1.25 0.92
C GLY A 107 13.77 -2.61 1.32
N LEU A 108 14.00 -3.50 0.34
CA LEU A 108 14.67 -4.78 0.59
C LEU A 108 16.13 -4.59 1.00
N VAL A 109 16.85 -3.69 0.33
CA VAL A 109 18.24 -3.37 0.68
C VAL A 109 18.33 -2.80 2.10
N GLN A 110 17.39 -1.93 2.48
CA GLN A 110 17.34 -1.32 3.81
C GLN A 110 17.22 -2.35 4.95
N MET A 111 16.65 -3.53 4.70
CA MET A 111 16.57 -4.59 5.72
C MET A 111 17.93 -5.11 6.16
N PHE A 112 18.99 -4.91 5.35
CA PHE A 112 20.35 -5.36 5.62
C PHE A 112 21.26 -4.26 6.19
N PHE A 113 20.81 -3.01 6.19
CA PHE A 113 21.59 -1.87 6.68
C PHE A 113 21.06 -1.34 8.01
N PRO A 114 21.89 -0.73 8.84
CA PRO A 114 21.45 -0.11 10.08
C PRO A 114 20.48 1.04 9.79
N TYR A 115 19.53 1.23 10.70
CA TYR A 115 18.52 2.29 10.62
C TYR A 115 19.19 3.67 10.45
N ASN A 116 18.72 4.41 9.44
CA ASN A 116 19.12 5.79 9.19
C ASN A 116 17.86 6.64 9.03
N HIS A 117 17.65 7.54 9.98
CA HIS A 117 16.49 8.41 10.05
C HIS A 117 16.27 9.26 8.79
N LEU A 118 17.33 9.92 8.29
CA LEU A 118 17.24 10.75 7.09
C LEU A 118 16.85 9.94 5.85
N PHE A 119 17.37 8.73 5.75
CA PHE A 119 17.04 7.83 4.64
C PHE A 119 15.58 7.39 4.72
N GLU A 120 15.08 7.04 5.90
CA GLU A 120 13.68 6.63 6.09
C GLU A 120 12.72 7.77 5.78
N LEU A 121 13.06 9.00 6.20
CA LEU A 121 12.27 10.19 5.88
C LEU A 121 12.20 10.42 4.36
N ALA A 122 13.35 10.38 3.68
CA ALA A 122 13.41 10.53 2.22
C ALA A 122 12.63 9.41 1.49
N TYR A 123 12.80 8.17 1.94
CA TYR A 123 12.07 7.01 1.40
C TYR A 123 10.56 7.17 1.55
N SER A 124 10.10 7.65 2.70
CA SER A 124 8.67 7.88 2.98
C SER A 124 8.11 9.01 2.13
N ILE A 125 8.85 10.10 1.92
CA ILE A 125 8.44 11.19 1.03
C ILE A 125 8.29 10.69 -0.41
N VAL A 126 9.29 9.97 -0.92
CA VAL A 126 9.23 9.39 -2.27
C VAL A 126 8.06 8.41 -2.39
N GLY A 127 7.83 7.58 -1.37
CA GLY A 127 6.69 6.68 -1.29
C GLY A 127 5.36 7.41 -1.38
N CYS A 128 5.17 8.51 -0.64
CA CYS A 128 3.96 9.32 -0.71
C CYS A 128 3.70 9.84 -2.13
N PHE A 129 4.72 10.33 -2.84
CA PHE A 129 4.57 10.81 -4.21
C PHE A 129 4.25 9.68 -5.18
N VAL A 130 4.95 8.55 -5.11
CA VAL A 130 4.75 7.41 -6.00
C VAL A 130 3.35 6.82 -5.82
N PHE A 131 2.92 6.55 -4.59
CA PHE A 131 1.59 5.98 -4.34
C PHE A 131 0.46 6.98 -4.60
N SER A 132 0.67 8.27 -4.42
CA SER A 132 -0.26 9.29 -4.91
C SER A 132 -0.40 9.26 -6.44
N GLY A 133 0.70 9.05 -7.13
CA GLY A 133 0.70 8.84 -8.59
C GLY A 133 -0.07 7.56 -8.99
N TYR A 134 0.07 6.48 -8.24
CA TYR A 134 -0.69 5.25 -8.46
C TYR A 134 -2.19 5.44 -8.25
N VAL A 135 -2.61 6.15 -7.21
CA VAL A 135 -4.03 6.50 -7.01
C VAL A 135 -4.62 7.21 -8.23
N ILE A 136 -3.89 8.17 -8.82
CA ILE A 136 -4.32 8.85 -10.03
C ILE A 136 -4.40 7.86 -11.21
N TYR A 137 -3.34 7.10 -11.43
CA TYR A 137 -3.23 6.19 -12.55
C TYR A 137 -4.27 5.07 -12.51
N ASP A 138 -4.44 4.41 -11.36
CA ASP A 138 -5.36 3.29 -11.21
C ASP A 138 -6.82 3.75 -11.21
N THR A 139 -7.12 4.94 -10.67
CA THR A 139 -8.45 5.57 -10.82
C THR A 139 -8.75 5.88 -12.29
N TRP A 140 -7.78 6.40 -13.04
CA TRP A 140 -7.93 6.66 -14.48
C TRP A 140 -8.09 5.35 -15.27
N LEU A 141 -7.30 4.31 -14.92
CA LEU A 141 -7.35 3.01 -15.55
C LEU A 141 -8.72 2.35 -15.34
N LEU A 142 -9.26 2.42 -14.12
CA LEU A 142 -10.59 1.95 -13.74
C LEU A 142 -11.68 2.63 -14.59
N GLN A 143 -11.58 3.94 -14.79
CA GLN A 143 -12.59 4.71 -15.52
C GLN A 143 -12.53 4.49 -17.04
N ARG A 144 -11.34 4.26 -17.60
CA ARG A 144 -11.09 4.35 -19.06
C ARG A 144 -10.74 3.03 -19.73
N ARG A 145 -10.18 2.07 -19.00
CA ARG A 145 -9.54 0.89 -19.59
C ARG A 145 -10.03 -0.44 -19.05
N LEU A 146 -10.44 -0.51 -17.77
CA LEU A 146 -10.87 -1.77 -17.18
C LEU A 146 -12.27 -2.18 -17.64
N SER A 147 -12.39 -3.47 -17.94
CA SER A 147 -13.70 -4.10 -18.19
C SER A 147 -14.47 -4.28 -16.87
N PRO A 148 -15.81 -4.26 -16.88
CA PRO A 148 -16.60 -4.60 -15.70
C PRO A 148 -16.24 -5.96 -15.09
N ASP A 149 -15.70 -6.89 -15.88
CA ASP A 149 -15.27 -8.22 -15.40
C ASP A 149 -13.97 -8.18 -14.58
N ASP A 150 -13.19 -7.08 -14.67
CA ASP A 150 -11.93 -6.90 -13.96
C ASP A 150 -12.07 -6.15 -12.62
N TRP A 151 -13.28 -6.07 -12.07
CA TRP A 151 -13.57 -5.35 -10.83
C TRP A 151 -12.73 -5.82 -9.62
N VAL A 152 -12.37 -7.11 -9.56
CA VAL A 152 -11.51 -7.65 -8.50
C VAL A 152 -10.12 -7.05 -8.59
N LEU A 153 -9.57 -6.96 -9.80
CA LEU A 153 -8.26 -6.35 -10.04
C LEU A 153 -8.27 -4.87 -9.64
N ALA A 154 -9.30 -4.14 -10.07
CA ALA A 154 -9.47 -2.73 -9.72
C ALA A 154 -9.53 -2.49 -8.20
N ASN A 155 -10.29 -3.33 -7.48
CA ASN A 155 -10.38 -3.27 -6.03
C ASN A 155 -9.02 -3.49 -5.34
N VAL A 156 -8.29 -4.52 -5.77
CA VAL A 156 -6.99 -4.86 -5.19
C VAL A 156 -5.97 -3.77 -5.46
N SER A 157 -5.90 -3.24 -6.68
CA SER A 157 -4.99 -2.16 -7.04
C SER A 157 -5.22 -0.92 -6.18
N LEU A 158 -6.45 -0.39 -6.16
CA LEU A 158 -6.78 0.79 -5.35
C LEU A 158 -6.58 0.54 -3.84
N TYR A 159 -6.90 -0.66 -3.36
CA TYR A 159 -6.65 -1.03 -1.97
C TYR A 159 -5.15 -0.96 -1.64
N LEU A 160 -4.30 -1.53 -2.48
CA LEU A 160 -2.85 -1.49 -2.29
C LEU A 160 -2.30 -0.07 -2.36
N ASP A 161 -2.83 0.77 -3.24
CA ASP A 161 -2.44 2.18 -3.34
C ASP A 161 -2.74 2.94 -2.05
N ILE A 162 -3.95 2.77 -1.51
CA ILE A 162 -4.36 3.41 -0.24
C ILE A 162 -3.49 2.92 0.91
N VAL A 163 -3.27 1.61 1.02
CA VAL A 163 -2.50 1.01 2.10
C VAL A 163 -1.05 1.48 2.05
N ASN A 164 -0.41 1.45 0.87
CA ASN A 164 0.97 1.87 0.73
C ASN A 164 1.13 3.39 0.92
N LEU A 165 0.17 4.19 0.47
CA LEU A 165 0.12 5.63 0.74
C LEU A 165 -0.01 5.88 2.26
N PHE A 166 -0.90 5.17 2.94
CA PHE A 166 -1.06 5.25 4.38
C PHE A 166 0.23 4.90 5.12
N VAL A 167 0.87 3.79 4.79
CA VAL A 167 2.13 3.37 5.41
C VAL A 167 3.23 4.40 5.18
N SER A 168 3.30 5.00 3.98
CA SER A 168 4.29 6.04 3.67
C SER A 168 4.06 7.30 4.48
N ILE A 169 2.81 7.77 4.61
CA ILE A 169 2.43 8.92 5.44
C ILE A 169 2.68 8.63 6.92
N LEU A 170 2.33 7.42 7.38
CA LEU A 170 2.52 7.00 8.76
C LEU A 170 4.00 7.02 9.17
N ARG A 171 4.88 6.49 8.32
CA ARG A 171 6.34 6.53 8.53
C ARG A 171 6.87 7.96 8.52
N LEU A 172 6.39 8.80 7.60
CA LEU A 172 6.78 10.20 7.53
C LEU A 172 6.42 10.96 8.80
N MET A 173 5.20 10.75 9.31
CA MET A 173 4.73 11.41 10.53
C MET A 173 5.41 10.88 11.79
N ASN A 174 5.71 9.58 11.85
CA ASN A 174 6.45 9.00 12.96
C ASN A 174 7.88 9.53 13.00
N GLY A 175 8.57 9.55 11.87
CA GLY A 175 9.94 10.07 11.78
C GLY A 175 10.05 11.56 12.13
N SER A 176 9.07 12.38 11.77
CA SER A 176 9.05 13.81 12.14
C SER A 176 8.66 14.07 13.61
N SER A 177 8.19 13.07 14.34
CA SER A 177 7.82 13.21 15.77
C SER A 177 8.97 12.90 16.72
N ASP A 178 10.05 12.30 16.19
CA ASP A 178 11.25 11.94 16.96
C ASP A 178 12.28 13.11 17.03
N GLU A 179 11.98 14.26 16.41
CA GLU A 179 12.71 15.52 16.54
C GLU A 179 12.09 16.44 17.61
#